data_8de3c533f682fffdbb78ec30caed3468
#
_entry.id   8de3c533f682fffdbb78ec30caed3468
#
_cell.length_a   1.000
_cell.length_b   1.000
_cell.length_c   1.000
_cell.angle_alpha   90.00
_cell.angle_beta   90.00
_cell.angle_gamma   90.00
#
_symmetry.space_group_name_H-M   'P 1'
#
loop_
_entity.id
_entity.type
_entity.pdbx_description
1 polymer ?
#
loop_
_entity_poly.entity_id
_entity_poly.type
_entity_poly.pdbx_seq_one_letter_code
_entity_poly.pdbx_strand_id
1 'polypeptide(L)'
;MDTDRLHVLTGGPGSGKTTLIEALAAAGVATSPEVGRAVIREQLTAGGDALPWADQQAFADLMLVRDVTAHHDALATGAVTVLDRGVPDVAGFLRVSGLPVPPHIDDAARACRYNPRVFIAPFWAEIFTGDAERKQSPEVAEATFAVMVETYRGYGYELIELPRAPVADRVRFLKARIGAV
;
A
#
# COMPACT_ATOMS: atom_id res chain seq x y z
N MET A 1 16.03 2.05 15.15
CA MET A 1 16.11 1.26 13.91
C MET A 1 15.97 2.24 12.75
N ASP A 2 16.79 2.09 11.73
CA ASP A 2 16.80 3.01 10.59
C ASP A 2 15.66 2.66 9.62
N THR A 3 14.50 3.30 9.82
CA THR A 3 13.31 3.15 8.96
C THR A 3 13.36 4.02 7.70
N ASP A 4 14.41 4.84 7.55
CA ASP A 4 14.55 5.74 6.40
C ASP A 4 14.71 4.98 5.08
N ARG A 5 15.09 3.71 5.16
CA ARG A 5 15.23 2.79 4.01
C ARG A 5 13.94 2.10 3.58
N LEU A 6 12.87 2.19 4.40
CA LEU A 6 11.58 1.57 4.12
C LEU A 6 10.65 2.59 3.46
N HIS A 7 10.49 2.52 2.16
CA HIS A 7 9.62 3.43 1.41
C HIS A 7 8.29 2.77 1.10
N VAL A 8 7.20 3.43 1.44
CA VAL A 8 5.86 2.95 1.10
C VAL A 8 5.40 3.57 -0.21
N LEU A 9 4.78 2.75 -1.04
CA LEU A 9 4.01 3.14 -2.21
C LEU A 9 2.53 2.82 -1.96
N THR A 10 1.70 3.84 -1.75
CA THR A 10 0.25 3.70 -1.53
C THR A 10 -0.57 4.32 -2.66
N GLY A 11 -1.88 4.35 -2.52
CA GLY A 11 -2.85 4.92 -3.46
C GLY A 11 -4.01 4.01 -3.78
N GLY A 12 -5.02 4.55 -4.47
CA GLY A 12 -6.24 3.84 -4.84
C GLY A 12 -6.00 2.64 -5.78
N PRO A 13 -7.03 1.80 -5.98
CA PRO A 13 -6.99 0.73 -6.96
C PRO A 13 -6.86 1.28 -8.39
N GLY A 14 -6.32 0.49 -9.30
CA GLY A 14 -6.17 0.87 -10.72
C GLY A 14 -5.16 2.00 -11.00
N SER A 15 -4.37 2.45 -10.01
CA SER A 15 -3.39 3.53 -10.17
C SER A 15 -2.01 3.08 -10.71
N GLY A 16 -1.88 1.82 -11.15
CA GLY A 16 -0.66 1.26 -11.74
C GLY A 16 0.45 0.93 -10.73
N LYS A 17 0.14 0.73 -9.44
CA LYS A 17 1.12 0.36 -8.42
C LYS A 17 1.79 -0.98 -8.69
N THR A 18 1.01 -2.02 -8.97
CA THR A 18 1.54 -3.37 -9.22
C THR A 18 2.58 -3.37 -10.34
N THR A 19 2.25 -2.77 -11.50
CA THR A 19 3.18 -2.64 -12.62
C THR A 19 4.45 -1.87 -12.24
N LEU A 20 4.32 -0.84 -11.41
CA LEU A 20 5.46 -0.07 -10.94
C LEU A 20 6.35 -0.85 -9.96
N ILE A 21 5.76 -1.61 -9.04
CA ILE A 21 6.49 -2.50 -8.10
C ILE A 21 7.27 -3.58 -8.87
N GLU A 22 6.62 -4.22 -9.85
CA GLU A 22 7.27 -5.20 -10.72
C GLU A 22 8.44 -4.60 -11.50
N ALA A 23 8.27 -3.39 -12.05
CA ALA A 23 9.32 -2.68 -12.77
C ALA A 23 10.48 -2.24 -11.85
N LEU A 24 10.20 -1.86 -10.60
CA LEU A 24 11.23 -1.56 -9.59
C LEU A 24 12.03 -2.82 -9.22
N ALA A 25 11.35 -3.94 -9.01
CA ALA A 25 11.99 -5.22 -8.75
C ALA A 25 12.89 -5.66 -9.91
N ALA A 26 12.42 -5.52 -11.15
CA ALA A 26 13.20 -5.79 -12.36
C ALA A 26 14.42 -4.85 -12.49
N ALA A 27 14.34 -3.64 -11.94
CA ALA A 27 15.44 -2.67 -11.88
C ALA A 27 16.36 -2.85 -10.66
N GLY A 28 16.25 -3.97 -9.92
CA GLY A 28 17.12 -4.34 -8.80
C GLY A 28 16.78 -3.67 -7.46
N VAL A 29 15.63 -3.02 -7.33
CA VAL A 29 15.15 -2.47 -6.05
C VAL A 29 14.44 -3.57 -5.27
N ALA A 30 14.76 -3.72 -3.98
CA ALA A 30 14.00 -4.64 -3.13
C ALA A 30 12.56 -4.16 -2.97
N THR A 31 11.59 -5.06 -3.10
CA THR A 31 10.16 -4.74 -3.00
C THR A 31 9.42 -5.77 -2.16
N SER A 32 8.28 -5.39 -1.56
CA SER A 32 7.32 -6.33 -1.00
C SER A 32 6.03 -6.35 -1.84
N PRO A 33 5.37 -7.51 -1.97
CA PRO A 33 4.10 -7.61 -2.70
C PRO A 33 2.92 -7.04 -1.91
N GLU A 34 1.82 -6.71 -2.60
CA GLU A 34 0.56 -6.28 -1.99
C GLU A 34 -0.04 -7.40 -1.11
N VAL A 35 -0.18 -7.12 0.17
CA VAL A 35 -0.68 -8.06 1.19
C VAL A 35 -2.16 -8.39 0.97
N GLY A 36 -2.99 -7.40 0.68
CA GLY A 36 -4.45 -7.58 0.55
C GLY A 36 -4.85 -8.63 -0.48
N ARG A 37 -4.15 -8.68 -1.63
CA ARG A 37 -4.42 -9.72 -2.66
C ARG A 37 -4.03 -11.12 -2.19
N ALA A 38 -2.94 -11.25 -1.43
CA ALA A 38 -2.54 -12.52 -0.87
C ALA A 38 -3.60 -13.06 0.10
N VAL A 39 -4.10 -12.21 1.00
CA VAL A 39 -5.19 -12.55 1.93
C VAL A 39 -6.45 -12.98 1.18
N ILE A 40 -6.89 -12.23 0.16
CA ILE A 40 -8.08 -12.59 -0.64
C ILE A 40 -7.93 -13.99 -1.25
N ARG A 41 -6.82 -14.28 -1.92
CA ARG A 41 -6.60 -15.58 -2.56
C ARG A 41 -6.60 -16.74 -1.57
N GLU A 42 -5.99 -16.54 -0.41
CA GLU A 42 -5.95 -17.57 0.64
C GLU A 42 -7.32 -17.82 1.25
N GLN A 43 -8.07 -16.76 1.55
CA GLN A 43 -9.42 -16.87 2.07
C GLN A 43 -10.35 -17.59 1.07
N LEU A 44 -10.29 -17.23 -0.21
CA LEU A 44 -11.05 -17.91 -1.24
C LEU A 44 -10.68 -19.40 -1.36
N THR A 45 -9.39 -19.73 -1.24
CA THR A 45 -8.91 -21.13 -1.31
C THR A 45 -9.34 -21.93 -0.08
N ALA A 46 -9.32 -21.30 1.10
CA ALA A 46 -9.68 -21.94 2.37
C ALA A 46 -11.19 -21.96 2.65
N GLY A 47 -12.01 -21.28 1.83
CA GLY A 47 -13.44 -21.09 2.10
C GLY A 47 -13.71 -20.19 3.29
N GLY A 48 -12.78 -19.27 3.61
CA GLY A 48 -12.94 -18.30 4.68
C GLY A 48 -13.75 -17.07 4.27
N ASP A 49 -14.15 -16.29 5.25
CA ASP A 49 -14.99 -15.09 5.10
C ASP A 49 -14.26 -13.78 5.43
N ALA A 50 -12.99 -13.82 5.80
CA ALA A 50 -12.16 -12.64 5.99
C ALA A 50 -11.81 -11.98 4.64
N LEU A 51 -12.82 -11.38 4.01
CA LEU A 51 -12.79 -10.81 2.66
C LEU A 51 -13.32 -9.36 2.69
N PRO A 52 -12.85 -8.48 1.79
CA PRO A 52 -13.27 -7.08 1.78
C PRO A 52 -14.75 -6.85 1.46
N TRP A 53 -15.46 -7.87 1.02
CA TRP A 53 -16.91 -7.84 0.74
C TRP A 53 -17.75 -8.73 1.68
N ALA A 54 -17.12 -9.37 2.69
CA ALA A 54 -17.77 -10.22 3.69
C ALA A 54 -17.41 -9.72 5.09
N ASP A 55 -16.43 -10.27 5.77
CA ASP A 55 -15.95 -9.77 7.06
C ASP A 55 -14.75 -8.82 6.87
N GLN A 56 -15.06 -7.53 6.76
CA GLN A 56 -14.07 -6.48 6.54
C GLN A 56 -13.13 -6.28 7.73
N GLN A 57 -13.60 -6.52 8.97
CA GLN A 57 -12.75 -6.40 10.15
C GLN A 57 -11.75 -7.55 10.22
N ALA A 58 -12.21 -8.79 10.05
CA ALA A 58 -11.32 -9.94 9.99
C ALA A 58 -10.32 -9.83 8.84
N PHE A 59 -10.74 -9.29 7.68
CA PHE A 59 -9.85 -9.01 6.56
C PHE A 59 -8.76 -7.99 6.94
N ALA A 60 -9.13 -6.90 7.63
CA ALA A 60 -8.19 -5.90 8.11
C ALA A 60 -7.18 -6.48 9.11
N ASP A 61 -7.64 -7.35 10.02
CA ASP A 61 -6.78 -8.01 11.01
C ASP A 61 -5.76 -8.95 10.34
N LEU A 62 -6.16 -9.70 9.31
CA LEU A 62 -5.23 -10.52 8.53
C LEU A 62 -4.22 -9.68 7.73
N MET A 63 -4.68 -8.57 7.12
CA MET A 63 -3.75 -7.64 6.47
C MET A 63 -2.74 -7.07 7.47
N LEU A 64 -3.20 -6.67 8.67
CA LEU A 64 -2.33 -6.12 9.70
C LEU A 64 -1.18 -7.06 10.05
N VAL A 65 -1.50 -8.33 10.35
CA VAL A 65 -0.48 -9.33 10.71
C VAL A 65 0.60 -9.45 9.64
N ARG A 66 0.19 -9.43 8.37
CA ARG A 66 1.11 -9.57 7.25
C ARG A 66 1.90 -8.31 6.96
N ASP A 67 1.27 -7.13 7.05
CA ASP A 67 1.97 -5.86 6.85
C ASP A 67 3.01 -5.61 7.95
N VAL A 68 2.70 -5.99 9.20
CA VAL A 68 3.68 -5.96 10.31
C VAL A 68 4.83 -6.92 10.04
N THR A 69 4.54 -8.13 9.56
CA THR A 69 5.58 -9.10 9.18
C THR A 69 6.45 -8.55 8.05
N ALA A 70 5.84 -8.04 6.97
CA ALA A 70 6.57 -7.46 5.84
C ALA A 70 7.45 -6.26 6.25
N HIS A 71 6.96 -5.42 7.19
CA HIS A 71 7.75 -4.33 7.77
C HIS A 71 8.99 -4.86 8.50
N HIS A 72 8.84 -5.88 9.37
CA HIS A 72 9.95 -6.45 10.11
C HIS A 72 10.96 -7.16 9.21
N ASP A 73 10.48 -7.91 8.22
CA ASP A 73 11.33 -8.57 7.23
C ASP A 73 12.15 -7.55 6.43
N ALA A 74 11.51 -6.49 5.97
CA ALA A 74 12.19 -5.41 5.25
C ALA A 74 13.25 -4.71 6.13
N LEU A 75 12.96 -4.46 7.41
CA LEU A 75 13.94 -3.94 8.37
C LEU A 75 15.13 -4.87 8.53
N ALA A 76 14.89 -6.16 8.64
CA ALA A 76 15.92 -7.18 8.86
C ALA A 76 16.90 -7.28 7.67
N THR A 77 16.45 -7.02 6.44
CA THR A 77 17.33 -7.03 5.26
C THR A 77 18.37 -5.92 5.27
N GLY A 78 18.06 -4.79 5.92
CA GLY A 78 18.89 -3.58 5.87
C GLY A 78 18.97 -2.90 4.49
N ALA A 79 18.26 -3.40 3.49
CA ALA A 79 18.22 -2.86 2.14
C ALA A 79 17.20 -1.71 2.01
N VAL A 80 17.43 -0.81 1.03
CA VAL A 80 16.40 0.13 0.59
C VAL A 80 15.26 -0.68 -0.05
N THR A 81 14.09 -0.64 0.55
CA THR A 81 12.93 -1.47 0.14
C THR A 81 11.73 -0.58 -0.15
N VAL A 82 11.04 -0.85 -1.26
CA VAL A 82 9.75 -0.24 -1.58
C VAL A 82 8.63 -1.25 -1.28
N LEU A 83 7.78 -0.92 -0.32
CA LEU A 83 6.66 -1.76 0.09
C LEU A 83 5.40 -1.35 -0.68
N ASP A 84 4.71 -2.33 -1.30
CA ASP A 84 3.38 -2.11 -1.89
C ASP A 84 2.35 -2.06 -0.77
N ARG A 85 2.08 -0.86 -0.28
CA ARG A 85 1.33 -0.49 0.92
C ARG A 85 2.14 -0.67 2.21
N GLY A 86 1.54 -0.25 3.31
CA GLY A 86 2.08 -0.37 4.66
C GLY A 86 0.97 -0.42 5.69
N VAL A 87 1.32 -0.61 6.96
CA VAL A 87 0.35 -0.73 8.06
C VAL A 87 -0.69 0.42 8.08
N PRO A 88 -0.36 1.70 7.77
CA PRO A 88 -1.38 2.75 7.66
C PRO A 88 -2.46 2.49 6.59
N ASP A 89 -2.18 1.72 5.54
CA ASP A 89 -3.20 1.34 4.53
C ASP A 89 -4.31 0.49 5.13
N VAL A 90 -4.04 -0.30 6.19
CA VAL A 90 -5.06 -1.09 6.90
C VAL A 90 -6.07 -0.16 7.58
N ALA A 91 -5.58 0.88 8.27
CA ALA A 91 -6.44 1.91 8.84
C ALA A 91 -7.22 2.67 7.75
N GLY A 92 -6.55 2.97 6.63
CA GLY A 92 -7.17 3.59 5.46
C GLY A 92 -8.28 2.72 4.86
N PHE A 93 -8.07 1.42 4.75
CA PHE A 93 -9.08 0.47 4.27
C PHE A 93 -10.36 0.52 5.15
N LEU A 94 -10.22 0.46 6.47
CA LEU A 94 -11.38 0.55 7.38
C LEU A 94 -12.11 1.89 7.23
N ARG A 95 -11.39 3.00 7.10
CA ARG A 95 -12.00 4.33 6.88
C ARG A 95 -12.76 4.40 5.56
N VAL A 96 -12.21 3.86 4.46
CA VAL A 96 -12.91 3.75 3.15
C VAL A 96 -14.17 2.91 3.28
N SER A 97 -14.13 1.87 4.13
CA SER A 97 -15.27 0.99 4.39
C SER A 97 -16.29 1.58 5.38
N GLY A 98 -16.07 2.79 5.89
CA GLY A 98 -16.94 3.43 6.89
C GLY A 98 -16.87 2.78 8.28
N LEU A 99 -15.81 2.02 8.55
CA LEU A 99 -15.61 1.32 9.82
C LEU A 99 -14.66 2.09 10.75
N PRO A 100 -14.85 2.00 12.07
CA PRO A 100 -13.90 2.55 13.02
C PRO A 100 -12.56 1.82 12.93
N VAL A 101 -11.46 2.54 13.19
CA VAL A 101 -10.13 1.94 13.30
C VAL A 101 -9.93 1.47 14.74
N PRO A 102 -9.80 0.15 14.98
CA PRO A 102 -9.57 -0.38 16.33
C PRO A 102 -8.22 0.08 16.91
N PRO A 103 -8.10 0.19 18.25
CA PRO A 103 -6.87 0.62 18.89
C PRO A 103 -5.62 -0.17 18.48
N HIS A 104 -5.72 -1.50 18.35
CA HIS A 104 -4.57 -2.34 17.96
C HIS A 104 -4.06 -2.03 16.55
N ILE A 105 -4.94 -1.64 15.61
CA ILE A 105 -4.53 -1.22 14.25
C ILE A 105 -3.91 0.18 14.29
N ASP A 106 -4.50 1.11 15.05
CA ASP A 106 -3.95 2.47 15.20
C ASP A 106 -2.57 2.44 15.89
N ASP A 107 -2.42 1.64 16.95
CA ASP A 107 -1.15 1.46 17.67
C ASP A 107 -0.07 0.86 16.76
N ALA A 108 -0.42 -0.17 15.98
CA ALA A 108 0.51 -0.77 15.02
C ALA A 108 0.93 0.22 13.93
N ALA A 109 0.01 1.02 13.39
CA ALA A 109 0.31 2.05 12.38
C ALA A 109 1.23 3.15 12.92
N ARG A 110 1.18 3.43 14.23
CA ARG A 110 2.10 4.35 14.91
C ARG A 110 3.45 3.73 15.22
N ALA A 111 3.48 2.43 15.54
CA ALA A 111 4.69 1.70 15.91
C ALA A 111 5.54 1.29 14.70
N CYS A 112 4.92 0.80 13.63
CA CYS A 112 5.58 0.40 12.39
C CYS A 112 5.88 1.65 11.54
N ARG A 113 7.02 2.29 11.80
CA ARG A 113 7.41 3.51 11.08
C ARG A 113 8.14 3.16 9.77
N TYR A 114 7.96 4.02 8.78
CA TYR A 114 8.59 4.01 7.47
C TYR A 114 9.35 5.32 7.24
N ASN A 115 9.98 5.46 6.08
CA ASN A 115 10.51 6.76 5.66
C ASN A 115 9.41 7.82 5.78
N PRO A 116 9.70 9.00 6.35
CA PRO A 116 8.68 10.04 6.54
C PRO A 116 8.05 10.52 5.22
N ARG A 117 8.70 10.29 4.08
CA ARG A 117 8.17 10.58 2.74
C ARG A 117 7.58 9.31 2.12
N VAL A 118 6.26 9.29 1.98
CA VAL A 118 5.49 8.18 1.41
C VAL A 118 5.08 8.54 -0.02
N PHE A 119 5.30 7.65 -0.96
CA PHE A 119 4.87 7.82 -2.34
C PHE A 119 3.40 7.43 -2.49
N ILE A 120 2.63 8.30 -3.15
CA ILE A 120 1.22 8.02 -3.40
C ILE A 120 0.91 8.09 -4.90
N ALA A 121 0.32 7.02 -5.43
CA ALA A 121 -0.12 6.95 -6.82
C ALA A 121 -1.49 7.62 -6.94
N PRO A 122 -1.61 8.73 -7.71
CA PRO A 122 -2.87 9.42 -7.91
C PRO A 122 -3.85 8.57 -8.72
N PHE A 123 -5.14 8.85 -8.58
CA PHE A 123 -6.12 8.33 -9.53
C PHE A 123 -5.76 8.83 -10.94
N TRP A 124 -5.76 7.93 -11.92
CA TRP A 124 -5.42 8.21 -13.30
C TRP A 124 -6.38 7.48 -14.23
N ALA A 125 -7.35 8.23 -14.74
CA ALA A 125 -8.46 7.67 -15.51
C ALA A 125 -8.01 6.91 -16.76
N GLU A 126 -6.95 7.38 -17.45
CA GLU A 126 -6.47 6.81 -18.70
C GLU A 126 -5.87 5.39 -18.55
N ILE A 127 -5.38 5.04 -17.37
CA ILE A 127 -4.83 3.70 -17.09
C ILE A 127 -5.72 2.87 -16.18
N PHE A 128 -6.85 3.46 -15.73
CA PHE A 128 -7.77 2.75 -14.88
C PHE A 128 -8.40 1.58 -15.62
N THR A 129 -7.94 0.37 -15.32
CA THR A 129 -8.56 -0.87 -15.77
C THR A 129 -9.22 -1.53 -14.58
N GLY A 130 -10.47 -1.95 -14.74
CA GLY A 130 -11.19 -2.70 -13.70
C GLY A 130 -10.38 -3.92 -13.27
N ASP A 131 -10.29 -4.13 -11.96
CA ASP A 131 -9.60 -5.29 -11.38
C ASP A 131 -10.58 -6.47 -11.33
N ALA A 132 -10.18 -7.63 -11.84
CA ALA A 132 -11.04 -8.84 -11.84
C ALA A 132 -11.36 -9.32 -10.42
N GLU A 133 -10.46 -9.08 -9.45
CA GLU A 133 -10.63 -9.45 -8.04
C GLU A 133 -11.37 -8.38 -7.22
N ARG A 134 -11.40 -7.13 -7.71
CA ARG A 134 -12.02 -5.98 -7.04
C ARG A 134 -12.82 -5.17 -8.05
N LYS A 135 -14.13 -5.39 -8.11
CA LYS A 135 -15.05 -4.60 -8.96
C LYS A 135 -15.23 -3.19 -8.37
N GLN A 136 -14.21 -2.35 -8.51
CA GLN A 136 -14.24 -0.97 -8.01
C GLN A 136 -14.45 0.00 -9.16
N SER A 137 -15.32 0.99 -8.97
CA SER A 137 -15.55 2.06 -9.94
C SER A 137 -14.48 3.15 -9.85
N PRO A 138 -14.34 4.02 -10.88
CA PRO A 138 -13.47 5.19 -10.83
C PRO A 138 -13.70 6.08 -9.60
N GLU A 139 -14.96 6.28 -9.23
CA GLU A 139 -15.36 7.10 -8.08
C GLU A 139 -14.83 6.51 -6.76
N VAL A 140 -14.89 5.18 -6.63
CA VAL A 140 -14.34 4.46 -5.46
C VAL A 140 -12.81 4.58 -5.43
N ALA A 141 -12.14 4.53 -6.59
CA ALA A 141 -10.70 4.69 -6.67
C ALA A 141 -10.24 6.10 -6.26
N GLU A 142 -10.98 7.13 -6.69
CA GLU A 142 -10.70 8.52 -6.33
C GLU A 142 -10.98 8.79 -4.85
N ALA A 143 -12.11 8.30 -4.32
CA ALA A 143 -12.43 8.39 -2.90
C ALA A 143 -11.38 7.66 -2.03
N THR A 144 -10.93 6.49 -2.47
CA THR A 144 -9.85 5.74 -1.79
C THR A 144 -8.56 6.57 -1.76
N PHE A 145 -8.19 7.21 -2.86
CA PHE A 145 -7.01 8.09 -2.90
C PHE A 145 -7.12 9.20 -1.86
N ALA A 146 -8.24 9.91 -1.79
CA ALA A 146 -8.46 11.00 -0.83
C ALA A 146 -8.33 10.51 0.63
N VAL A 147 -8.95 9.37 0.96
CA VAL A 147 -8.87 8.76 2.30
C VAL A 147 -7.43 8.35 2.63
N MET A 148 -6.67 7.79 1.69
CA MET A 148 -5.26 7.46 1.92
C MET A 148 -4.41 8.70 2.18
N VAL A 149 -4.66 9.81 1.46
CA VAL A 149 -3.99 11.10 1.73
C VAL A 149 -4.22 11.55 3.17
N GLU A 150 -5.48 11.56 3.62
CA GLU A 150 -5.83 11.96 4.98
C GLU A 150 -5.23 11.00 6.03
N THR A 151 -5.28 9.70 5.76
CA THR A 151 -4.77 8.67 6.66
C THR A 151 -3.27 8.83 6.89
N TYR A 152 -2.46 8.90 5.85
CA TYR A 152 -1.02 9.03 5.99
C TYR A 152 -0.60 10.35 6.63
N ARG A 153 -1.27 11.46 6.27
CA ARG A 153 -1.05 12.76 6.94
C ARG A 153 -1.40 12.70 8.42
N GLY A 154 -2.48 12.01 8.78
CA GLY A 154 -2.87 11.81 10.19
C GLY A 154 -1.85 11.03 11.00
N TYR A 155 -1.06 10.15 10.37
CA TYR A 155 0.07 9.45 10.99
C TYR A 155 1.40 10.22 10.89
N GLY A 156 1.38 11.45 10.36
CA GLY A 156 2.55 12.35 10.33
C GLY A 156 3.50 12.10 9.16
N TYR A 157 3.04 11.50 8.07
CA TYR A 157 3.83 11.32 6.85
C TYR A 157 3.66 12.48 5.88
N GLU A 158 4.72 12.83 5.16
CA GLU A 158 4.72 13.67 3.97
C GLU A 158 4.40 12.80 2.74
N LEU A 159 3.48 13.26 1.89
CA LEU A 159 3.11 12.53 0.69
C LEU A 159 3.78 13.14 -0.54
N ILE A 160 4.42 12.26 -1.33
CA ILE A 160 5.00 12.57 -2.63
C ILE A 160 4.12 11.93 -3.71
N GLU A 161 3.35 12.74 -4.42
CA GLU A 161 2.52 12.25 -5.51
C GLU A 161 3.38 11.79 -6.69
N LEU A 162 3.09 10.59 -7.22
CA LEU A 162 3.74 10.08 -8.42
C LEU A 162 3.25 10.80 -9.67
N PRO A 163 4.11 11.03 -10.65
CA PRO A 163 3.68 11.61 -11.92
C PRO A 163 2.75 10.66 -12.69
N ARG A 164 1.76 11.24 -13.39
CA ARG A 164 0.96 10.54 -14.41
C ARG A 164 1.79 10.41 -15.68
N ALA A 165 2.68 9.42 -15.71
CA ALA A 165 3.68 9.22 -16.75
C ALA A 165 3.91 7.72 -17.00
N PRO A 166 4.52 7.33 -18.11
CA PRO A 166 4.89 5.94 -18.38
C PRO A 166 5.69 5.30 -17.23
N VAL A 167 5.57 3.99 -17.09
CA VAL A 167 6.15 3.23 -15.97
C VAL A 167 7.66 3.47 -15.82
N ALA A 168 8.40 3.57 -16.92
CA ALA A 168 9.84 3.83 -16.90
C ALA A 168 10.18 5.19 -16.26
N ASP A 169 9.36 6.22 -16.49
CA ASP A 169 9.54 7.55 -15.91
C ASP A 169 9.22 7.54 -14.41
N ARG A 170 8.18 6.80 -14.01
CA ARG A 170 7.82 6.61 -12.61
C ARG A 170 8.91 5.84 -11.85
N VAL A 171 9.52 4.83 -12.46
CA VAL A 171 10.70 4.12 -11.90
C VAL A 171 11.86 5.09 -11.70
N ARG A 172 12.21 5.89 -12.71
CA ARG A 172 13.27 6.89 -12.58
C ARG A 172 12.98 7.91 -11.48
N PHE A 173 11.73 8.37 -11.41
CA PHE A 173 11.27 9.31 -10.39
C PHE A 173 11.45 8.76 -8.97
N LEU A 174 11.07 7.50 -8.74
CA LEU A 174 11.22 6.82 -7.46
C LEU A 174 12.70 6.58 -7.13
N LYS A 175 13.47 5.96 -8.03
CA LYS A 175 14.90 5.65 -7.80
C LYS A 175 15.69 6.89 -7.41
N ALA A 176 15.47 8.03 -8.07
CA ALA A 176 16.13 9.28 -7.74
C ALA A 176 15.83 9.80 -6.32
N ARG A 177 14.70 9.38 -5.72
CA ARG A 177 14.25 9.86 -4.40
C ARG A 177 14.55 8.90 -3.26
N ILE A 178 14.70 7.60 -3.56
CA ILE A 178 15.03 6.58 -2.56
C ILE A 178 16.54 6.33 -2.46
N GLY A 179 17.36 6.99 -3.29
CA GLY A 179 18.82 6.81 -3.30
C GLY A 179 19.25 5.45 -3.89
N ALA A 180 18.40 4.78 -4.67
CA ALA A 180 18.76 3.55 -5.37
C ALA A 180 19.40 3.91 -6.73
N VAL A 181 20.66 3.55 -6.91
CA VAL A 181 21.42 3.75 -8.15
C VAL A 181 21.09 2.68 -9.18
#